data_453d474b8fea3aaf5f3851ae0d4b31db
#
_entry.id   453d474b8fea3aaf5f3851ae0d4b31db
#
_cell.length_a   1.000
_cell.length_b   1.000
_cell.length_c   1.000
_cell.angle_alpha   90.00
_cell.angle_beta   90.00
_cell.angle_gamma   90.00
#
_symmetry.space_group_name_H-M   'P 1'
#
loop_
_entity.id
_entity.type
_entity.pdbx_description
1 polymer ?
#
loop_
_entity_poly.entity_id
_entity_poly.type
_entity_poly.pdbx_seq_one_letter_code
_entity_poly.pdbx_strand_id
1 'polypeptide(L)'
;MAGPLFRELAEDISQEWSPALLFTGYPDTLKAGSIDSLSIIATPEYRRKNNATRILSWIQYFVCVLFRCWRQWRGALLFVVSNPPFIGIIGYLFKCLRGQRYVVLIYDITPDALIKFGPLKESGLITRLWRRINRLTWENAEVVFTLSDQMAGNLERWFDVRKTLAGKVIVIPNWADVEWIRPVAKDKNEFARKYNQTGKLTVMYSGNLGQTHDIETILGSATRLKENDAVHFMIIGEGAKKSLVEKTKREDGLDNLTVLPFQPENVLPALLSTGDLAVISLDKGSEGLMVPSKTYYAMAAGSALIGLCDNNSEVAHIINRHKCGIVVSPGDVDGMVNGIVDLSGDKAKLNQYRVNSRSAAEKFYSRNNTSQYLEALSTLAPL
;
A
#
# COMPACT_ATOMS: atom_id res chain seq x y z
N MET A 1 -5.09 -2.55 3.74
CA MET A 1 -3.69 -3.03 3.89
C MET A 1 -2.81 -2.14 4.77
N ALA A 2 -3.08 -0.85 4.95
CA ALA A 2 -2.34 -0.03 5.93
C ALA A 2 -2.54 -0.50 7.40
N GLY A 3 -3.69 -1.10 7.72
CA GLY A 3 -4.01 -1.54 9.07
C GLY A 3 -3.02 -2.53 9.70
N PRO A 4 -2.66 -3.65 9.04
CA PRO A 4 -1.68 -4.59 9.57
C PRO A 4 -0.30 -3.95 9.79
N LEU A 5 0.22 -3.19 8.82
CA LEU A 5 1.52 -2.53 8.96
C LEU A 5 1.53 -1.49 10.08
N PHE A 6 0.45 -0.72 10.20
CA PHE A 6 0.34 0.25 11.29
C PHE A 6 0.19 -0.43 12.66
N ARG A 7 -0.41 -1.61 12.71
CA ARG A 7 -0.43 -2.43 13.92
C ARG A 7 0.97 -2.86 14.33
N GLU A 8 1.76 -3.43 13.41
CA GLU A 8 3.15 -3.83 13.67
C GLU A 8 3.97 -2.65 14.20
N LEU A 9 3.83 -1.48 13.58
CA LEU A 9 4.45 -0.24 14.06
C LEU A 9 3.98 0.13 15.47
N ALA A 10 2.68 0.03 15.75
CA ALA A 10 2.13 0.36 17.06
C ALA A 10 2.59 -0.65 18.14
N GLU A 11 2.75 -1.90 17.78
CA GLU A 11 3.33 -2.94 18.64
C GLU A 11 4.78 -2.59 19.01
N ASP A 12 5.61 -2.26 18.01
CA ASP A 12 7.01 -1.92 18.24
C ASP A 12 7.15 -0.61 19.05
N ILE A 13 6.33 0.40 18.75
CA ILE A 13 6.26 1.64 19.55
C ILE A 13 5.87 1.34 21.00
N SER A 14 4.92 0.42 21.22
CA SER A 14 4.45 0.10 22.58
C SER A 14 5.47 -0.60 23.43
N GLN A 15 6.46 -1.26 22.85
CA GLN A 15 7.57 -1.89 23.58
C GLN A 15 8.54 -0.85 24.15
N GLU A 16 8.73 0.26 23.44
CA GLU A 16 9.62 1.34 23.87
C GLU A 16 8.90 2.39 24.74
N TRP A 17 7.65 2.69 24.41
CA TRP A 17 6.82 3.68 25.11
C TRP A 17 5.47 3.08 25.51
N SER A 18 5.43 2.59 26.73
CA SER A 18 4.22 2.01 27.35
C SER A 18 3.66 2.97 28.42
N PRO A 19 2.34 3.06 28.54
CA PRO A 19 1.29 2.34 27.79
C PRO A 19 0.94 3.03 26.46
N ALA A 20 0.63 2.22 25.45
CA ALA A 20 0.18 2.69 24.14
C ALA A 20 -1.29 2.31 23.86
N LEU A 21 -1.99 3.18 23.11
CA LEU A 21 -3.39 2.98 22.74
C LEU A 21 -3.56 3.01 21.22
N LEU A 22 -4.14 1.97 20.64
CA LEU A 22 -4.46 1.90 19.22
C LEU A 22 -5.97 2.00 18.98
N PHE A 23 -6.42 3.07 18.33
CA PHE A 23 -7.82 3.25 17.92
C PHE A 23 -8.06 2.65 16.54
N THR A 24 -8.98 1.68 16.45
CA THR A 24 -9.24 0.97 15.18
C THR A 24 -10.71 0.64 15.00
N GLY A 25 -11.19 0.73 13.75
CA GLY A 25 -12.51 0.25 13.34
C GLY A 25 -12.60 -1.26 13.11
N TYR A 26 -11.48 -1.99 13.21
CA TYR A 26 -11.40 -3.44 12.99
C TYR A 26 -10.70 -4.15 14.16
N PRO A 27 -11.28 -4.11 15.36
CA PRO A 27 -10.62 -4.65 16.55
C PRO A 27 -10.43 -6.17 16.48
N ASP A 28 -11.34 -6.90 15.83
CA ASP A 28 -11.30 -8.37 15.80
C ASP A 28 -10.17 -8.92 14.92
N THR A 29 -9.84 -8.22 13.82
CA THR A 29 -8.68 -8.56 12.99
C THR A 29 -7.35 -8.27 13.68
N LEU A 30 -7.37 -7.48 14.76
CA LEU A 30 -6.19 -7.05 15.50
C LEU A 30 -6.03 -7.75 16.85
N LYS A 31 -7.01 -8.52 17.33
CA LYS A 31 -6.95 -9.21 18.64
C LYS A 31 -6.08 -10.45 18.65
N ALA A 32 -5.80 -11.06 17.50
CA ALA A 32 -4.90 -12.20 17.42
C ALA A 32 -3.46 -11.73 17.74
N GLY A 33 -2.95 -12.04 18.93
CA GLY A 33 -1.62 -11.67 19.41
C GLY A 33 -1.59 -10.31 20.14
N SER A 34 -2.51 -10.07 21.10
CA SER A 34 -2.44 -8.89 21.96
C SER A 34 -1.12 -8.85 22.74
N ILE A 35 -0.44 -7.70 22.69
CA ILE A 35 0.75 -7.42 23.49
C ILE A 35 0.27 -6.61 24.71
N ASP A 36 0.71 -6.96 25.90
CA ASP A 36 0.28 -6.32 27.15
C ASP A 36 0.53 -4.80 27.18
N SER A 37 1.55 -4.34 26.44
CA SER A 37 1.90 -2.92 26.32
C SER A 37 0.99 -2.12 25.38
N LEU A 38 0.16 -2.77 24.52
CA LEU A 38 -0.69 -2.13 23.51
C LEU A 38 -2.17 -2.41 23.75
N SER A 39 -2.92 -1.42 24.20
CA SER A 39 -4.38 -1.51 24.36
C SER A 39 -5.10 -1.15 23.07
N ILE A 40 -5.91 -2.08 22.54
CA ILE A 40 -6.71 -1.87 21.34
C ILE A 40 -8.09 -1.33 21.70
N ILE A 41 -8.43 -0.16 21.18
CA ILE A 41 -9.69 0.52 21.42
C ILE A 41 -10.57 0.46 20.16
N ALA A 42 -11.69 -0.27 20.26
CA ALA A 42 -12.65 -0.38 19.17
C ALA A 42 -13.33 0.97 18.89
N THR A 43 -13.41 1.33 17.61
CA THR A 43 -14.10 2.50 17.08
C THR A 43 -15.10 2.08 16.01
N PRO A 44 -16.00 2.95 15.53
CA PRO A 44 -16.93 2.63 14.46
C PRO A 44 -16.20 2.09 13.22
N GLU A 45 -16.75 0.99 12.65
CA GLU A 45 -16.22 0.31 11.49
C GLU A 45 -16.30 1.17 10.21
N TYR A 46 -15.30 1.07 9.36
CA TYR A 46 -15.28 1.70 8.05
C TYR A 46 -16.15 0.95 7.04
N ARG A 47 -17.19 1.61 6.51
CA ARG A 47 -18.16 1.03 5.59
C ARG A 47 -17.97 1.53 4.18
N ARG A 48 -17.66 0.61 3.24
CA ARG A 48 -17.33 0.91 1.81
C ARG A 48 -18.50 0.79 0.84
N LYS A 49 -19.73 0.51 1.32
CA LYS A 49 -20.86 0.14 0.46
C LYS A 49 -21.21 1.21 -0.59
N ASN A 50 -21.20 2.49 -0.21
CA ASN A 50 -21.40 3.64 -1.10
C ASN A 50 -20.73 4.89 -0.52
N ASN A 51 -20.73 6.00 -1.29
CA ASN A 51 -20.08 7.24 -0.87
C ASN A 51 -20.68 7.84 0.41
N ALA A 52 -21.99 7.78 0.59
CA ALA A 52 -22.66 8.32 1.77
C ALA A 52 -22.32 7.54 3.05
N THR A 53 -22.39 6.21 3.00
CA THR A 53 -22.00 5.36 4.14
C THR A 53 -20.51 5.47 4.47
N ARG A 54 -19.67 5.68 3.45
CA ARG A 54 -18.25 5.93 3.62
C ARG A 54 -17.97 7.23 4.38
N ILE A 55 -18.57 8.33 3.96
CA ILE A 55 -18.42 9.63 4.62
C ILE A 55 -19.00 9.58 6.06
N LEU A 56 -20.15 8.98 6.24
CA LEU A 56 -20.76 8.83 7.57
C LEU A 56 -19.84 8.03 8.52
N SER A 57 -19.26 6.93 8.05
CA SER A 57 -18.35 6.14 8.87
C SER A 57 -17.07 6.91 9.23
N TRP A 58 -16.56 7.78 8.35
CA TRP A 58 -15.43 8.67 8.67
C TRP A 58 -15.79 9.69 9.75
N ILE A 59 -16.99 10.30 9.66
CA ILE A 59 -17.47 11.26 10.67
C ILE A 59 -17.64 10.55 12.02
N GLN A 60 -18.26 9.37 12.04
CA GLN A 60 -18.45 8.59 13.27
C GLN A 60 -17.11 8.21 13.91
N TYR A 61 -16.14 7.76 13.09
CA TYR A 61 -14.79 7.46 13.55
C TYR A 61 -14.13 8.71 14.15
N PHE A 62 -14.15 9.83 13.43
CA PHE A 62 -13.56 11.10 13.85
C PHE A 62 -14.12 11.56 15.20
N VAL A 63 -15.44 11.60 15.33
CA VAL A 63 -16.11 12.03 16.58
C VAL A 63 -15.76 11.07 17.73
N CYS A 64 -15.78 9.77 17.47
CA CYS A 64 -15.45 8.77 18.48
C CYS A 64 -13.98 8.94 18.98
N VAL A 65 -13.03 9.08 18.06
CA VAL A 65 -11.60 9.27 18.40
C VAL A 65 -11.41 10.59 19.13
N LEU A 66 -12.04 11.68 18.68
CA LEU A 66 -11.97 12.98 19.33
C LEU A 66 -12.38 12.90 20.81
N PHE A 67 -13.55 12.30 21.10
CA PHE A 67 -14.04 12.17 22.48
C PHE A 67 -13.19 11.23 23.32
N ARG A 68 -12.71 10.12 22.76
CA ARG A 68 -11.88 9.16 23.47
C ARG A 68 -10.49 9.71 23.77
N CYS A 69 -9.84 10.34 22.80
CA CYS A 69 -8.57 11.02 23.02
C CYS A 69 -8.68 12.16 24.03
N TRP A 70 -9.84 12.87 24.07
CA TRP A 70 -10.06 13.92 25.07
C TRP A 70 -9.96 13.42 26.51
N ARG A 71 -10.29 12.16 26.74
CA ARG A 71 -10.26 11.52 28.07
C ARG A 71 -8.91 10.88 28.41
N GLN A 72 -7.99 10.81 27.44
CA GLN A 72 -6.68 10.22 27.64
C GLN A 72 -5.66 11.24 28.20
N TRP A 73 -4.45 10.79 28.41
CA TRP A 73 -3.38 11.58 29.03
C TRP A 73 -3.04 12.83 28.24
N ARG A 74 -2.88 13.93 28.95
CA ARG A 74 -2.51 15.21 28.34
C ARG A 74 -1.06 15.21 27.79
N GLY A 75 -0.18 14.41 28.37
CA GLY A 75 1.23 14.30 27.97
C GLY A 75 1.49 13.31 26.85
N ALA A 76 0.49 12.52 26.39
CA ALA A 76 0.72 11.52 25.36
C ALA A 76 1.06 12.14 24.00
N LEU A 77 2.01 11.53 23.27
CA LEU A 77 2.24 11.81 21.86
C LEU A 77 1.13 11.18 21.01
N LEU A 78 0.48 11.96 20.16
CA LEU A 78 -0.51 11.44 19.21
C LEU A 78 0.19 11.02 17.92
N PHE A 79 0.11 9.74 17.57
CA PHE A 79 0.54 9.25 16.26
C PHE A 79 -0.68 9.15 15.34
N VAL A 80 -0.75 10.02 14.33
CA VAL A 80 -1.91 10.16 13.45
C VAL A 80 -1.57 9.69 12.04
N VAL A 81 -2.45 8.93 11.41
CA VAL A 81 -2.28 8.48 10.02
C VAL A 81 -3.20 9.26 9.09
N SER A 82 -2.88 9.31 7.78
CA SER A 82 -3.70 10.04 6.80
C SER A 82 -5.03 9.35 6.42
N ASN A 83 -5.32 8.18 6.96
CA ASN A 83 -6.55 7.42 6.69
C ASN A 83 -7.27 7.05 8.00
N PRO A 84 -8.54 7.44 8.20
CA PRO A 84 -9.41 8.17 7.25
C PRO A 84 -8.98 9.62 7.03
N PRO A 85 -9.41 10.23 5.91
CA PRO A 85 -9.14 11.64 5.63
C PRO A 85 -9.55 12.55 6.80
N PHE A 86 -8.84 13.66 6.99
CA PHE A 86 -9.04 14.64 8.05
C PHE A 86 -8.71 14.19 9.48
N ILE A 87 -8.38 12.92 9.73
CA ILE A 87 -8.05 12.47 11.10
C ILE A 87 -6.88 13.26 11.70
N GLY A 88 -5.93 13.70 10.85
CA GLY A 88 -4.80 14.54 11.24
C GLY A 88 -5.19 15.83 11.96
N ILE A 89 -6.38 16.39 11.68
CA ILE A 89 -6.85 17.61 12.33
C ILE A 89 -7.02 17.42 13.84
N ILE A 90 -7.25 16.18 14.30
CA ILE A 90 -7.32 15.87 15.74
C ILE A 90 -5.99 16.22 16.40
N GLY A 91 -4.86 15.84 15.81
CA GLY A 91 -3.54 16.22 16.32
C GLY A 91 -3.39 17.73 16.45
N TYR A 92 -3.74 18.47 15.39
CA TYR A 92 -3.68 19.93 15.39
C TYR A 92 -4.59 20.57 16.46
N LEU A 93 -5.84 20.09 16.57
CA LEU A 93 -6.80 20.59 17.58
C LEU A 93 -6.28 20.35 19.00
N PHE A 94 -5.75 19.16 19.29
CA PHE A 94 -5.20 18.87 20.61
C PHE A 94 -3.94 19.67 20.91
N LYS A 95 -3.11 19.94 19.90
CA LYS A 95 -1.97 20.85 20.05
C LYS A 95 -2.44 22.25 20.44
N CYS A 96 -3.44 22.81 19.74
CA CYS A 96 -3.98 24.15 20.04
C CYS A 96 -4.67 24.22 21.40
N LEU A 97 -5.46 23.19 21.76
CA LEU A 97 -6.31 23.24 22.96
C LEU A 97 -5.60 22.76 24.23
N ARG A 98 -4.57 21.92 24.11
CA ARG A 98 -3.96 21.23 25.25
C ARG A 98 -2.44 21.24 25.23
N GLY A 99 -1.80 21.82 24.21
CA GLY A 99 -0.35 21.76 24.00
C GLY A 99 0.17 20.36 23.65
N GLN A 100 -0.71 19.44 23.24
CA GLN A 100 -0.36 18.04 23.04
C GLN A 100 0.42 17.87 21.73
N ARG A 101 1.53 17.15 21.80
CA ARG A 101 2.42 16.90 20.64
C ARG A 101 1.81 15.81 19.76
N TYR A 102 2.10 15.88 18.46
CA TYR A 102 1.67 14.85 17.53
C TYR A 102 2.61 14.71 16.33
N VAL A 103 2.61 13.51 15.76
CA VAL A 103 3.27 13.16 14.50
C VAL A 103 2.26 12.65 13.50
N VAL A 104 2.56 12.75 12.22
CA VAL A 104 1.66 12.33 11.13
C VAL A 104 2.37 11.36 10.21
N LEU A 105 1.70 10.24 9.86
CA LEU A 105 2.13 9.33 8.80
C LEU A 105 1.19 9.46 7.60
N ILE A 106 1.74 9.80 6.44
CA ILE A 106 1.00 10.03 5.20
C ILE A 106 1.18 8.81 4.29
N TYR A 107 0.10 8.01 4.19
CA TYR A 107 0.00 6.89 3.25
C TYR A 107 -0.42 7.32 1.85
N ASP A 108 -1.35 8.28 1.77
CA ASP A 108 -1.90 8.81 0.53
C ASP A 108 -2.05 10.32 0.62
N ILE A 109 -1.65 11.05 -0.42
CA ILE A 109 -1.80 12.51 -0.48
C ILE A 109 -3.20 12.84 -0.97
N THR A 110 -4.13 13.01 -0.04
CA THR A 110 -5.47 13.54 -0.30
C THR A 110 -5.50 15.05 0.00
N PRO A 111 -6.25 15.86 -0.71
CA PRO A 111 -7.26 15.55 -1.72
C PRO A 111 -6.73 15.25 -3.13
N ASP A 112 -5.43 15.32 -3.39
CA ASP A 112 -4.84 15.29 -4.73
C ASP A 112 -5.13 13.97 -5.45
N ALA A 113 -5.08 12.83 -4.76
CA ALA A 113 -5.53 11.56 -5.29
C ALA A 113 -7.03 11.57 -5.69
N LEU A 114 -7.89 12.27 -4.94
CA LEU A 114 -9.31 12.41 -5.27
C LEU A 114 -9.59 13.43 -6.37
N ILE A 115 -8.70 14.37 -6.61
CA ILE A 115 -8.77 15.28 -7.77
C ILE A 115 -8.40 14.51 -9.03
N LYS A 116 -7.34 13.72 -8.96
CA LYS A 116 -6.84 12.98 -10.11
C LYS A 116 -7.77 11.84 -10.55
N PHE A 117 -8.28 11.07 -9.60
CA PHE A 117 -9.03 9.83 -9.85
C PHE A 117 -10.46 9.84 -9.35
N GLY A 118 -10.92 10.93 -8.78
CA GLY A 118 -12.21 11.00 -8.09
C GLY A 118 -13.07 12.18 -8.51
N PRO A 119 -14.09 12.50 -7.71
CA PRO A 119 -15.09 13.50 -8.03
C PRO A 119 -14.68 14.95 -7.71
N LEU A 120 -13.51 15.18 -7.13
CA LEU A 120 -13.10 16.52 -6.70
C LEU A 120 -12.52 17.34 -7.86
N LYS A 121 -12.89 18.62 -7.91
CA LYS A 121 -12.31 19.58 -8.85
C LYS A 121 -11.15 20.32 -8.17
N GLU A 122 -10.06 20.55 -8.91
CA GLU A 122 -8.88 21.25 -8.38
C GLU A 122 -9.21 22.67 -7.87
N SER A 123 -10.02 23.42 -8.61
CA SER A 123 -10.46 24.79 -8.25
C SER A 123 -11.57 24.84 -7.21
N GLY A 124 -12.08 23.68 -6.73
CA GLY A 124 -13.23 23.59 -5.82
C GLY A 124 -12.97 24.17 -4.44
N LEU A 125 -13.99 24.76 -3.81
CA LEU A 125 -13.90 25.26 -2.43
C LEU A 125 -13.53 24.16 -1.43
N ILE A 126 -14.10 22.97 -1.60
CA ILE A 126 -13.80 21.80 -0.76
C ILE A 126 -12.32 21.44 -0.87
N THR A 127 -11.77 21.41 -2.08
CA THR A 127 -10.35 21.13 -2.33
C THR A 127 -9.44 22.16 -1.66
N ARG A 128 -9.75 23.45 -1.80
CA ARG A 128 -8.97 24.53 -1.16
C ARG A 128 -9.02 24.46 0.37
N LEU A 129 -10.20 24.21 0.94
CA LEU A 129 -10.36 24.04 2.38
C LEU A 129 -9.58 22.82 2.88
N TRP A 130 -9.67 21.70 2.17
CA TRP A 130 -8.98 20.48 2.52
C TRP A 130 -7.44 20.64 2.49
N ARG A 131 -6.91 21.23 1.41
CA ARG A 131 -5.49 21.57 1.33
C ARG A 131 -5.05 22.50 2.47
N ARG A 132 -5.88 23.48 2.85
CA ARG A 132 -5.59 24.36 3.99
C ARG A 132 -5.55 23.60 5.32
N ILE A 133 -6.48 22.68 5.54
CA ILE A 133 -6.51 21.82 6.73
C ILE A 133 -5.28 20.95 6.79
N ASN A 134 -4.92 20.29 5.69
CA ASN A 134 -3.70 19.47 5.61
C ASN A 134 -2.47 20.29 5.92
N ARG A 135 -2.34 21.47 5.31
CA ARG A 135 -1.25 22.38 5.56
C ARG A 135 -1.11 22.71 7.05
N LEU A 136 -2.20 23.15 7.69
CA LEU A 136 -2.21 23.43 9.13
C LEU A 136 -1.80 22.22 9.95
N THR A 137 -2.31 21.04 9.60
CA THR A 137 -2.00 19.80 10.30
C THR A 137 -0.52 19.44 10.17
N TRP A 138 0.04 19.51 8.97
CA TRP A 138 1.40 19.04 8.72
C TRP A 138 2.47 20.05 9.16
N GLU A 139 2.25 21.36 8.95
CA GLU A 139 3.14 22.42 9.42
C GLU A 139 3.28 22.44 10.95
N ASN A 140 2.27 22.01 11.68
CA ASN A 140 2.26 21.99 13.15
C ASN A 140 2.60 20.64 13.77
N ALA A 141 2.76 19.56 12.98
CA ALA A 141 3.25 18.28 13.47
C ALA A 141 4.71 18.38 13.92
N GLU A 142 5.13 17.56 14.85
CA GLU A 142 6.55 17.45 15.24
C GLU A 142 7.37 16.81 14.11
N VAL A 143 6.84 15.70 13.53
CA VAL A 143 7.40 14.98 12.39
C VAL A 143 6.26 14.59 11.44
N VAL A 144 6.56 14.60 10.15
CA VAL A 144 5.70 14.08 9.08
C VAL A 144 6.44 12.92 8.41
N PHE A 145 5.92 11.71 8.59
CA PHE A 145 6.42 10.53 7.91
C PHE A 145 5.72 10.33 6.58
N THR A 146 6.45 9.89 5.58
CA THR A 146 5.91 9.53 4.26
C THR A 146 6.66 8.33 3.67
N LEU A 147 6.19 7.78 2.56
CA LEU A 147 6.61 6.47 2.08
C LEU A 147 7.64 6.50 0.96
N SER A 148 7.84 7.66 0.31
CA SER A 148 8.81 7.82 -0.77
C SER A 148 9.30 9.25 -0.91
N ASP A 149 10.48 9.41 -1.53
CA ASP A 149 11.06 10.73 -1.83
C ASP A 149 10.14 11.55 -2.75
N GLN A 150 9.41 10.91 -3.64
CA GLN A 150 8.45 11.58 -4.51
C GLN A 150 7.25 12.11 -3.75
N MET A 151 6.75 11.35 -2.78
CA MET A 151 5.69 11.85 -1.89
C MET A 151 6.20 13.04 -1.07
N ALA A 152 7.41 12.96 -0.54
CA ALA A 152 8.04 14.08 0.17
C ALA A 152 8.18 15.31 -0.73
N GLY A 153 8.69 15.15 -1.96
CA GLY A 153 8.81 16.24 -2.93
C GLY A 153 7.46 16.84 -3.34
N ASN A 154 6.40 16.03 -3.42
CA ASN A 154 5.05 16.54 -3.67
C ASN A 154 4.52 17.34 -2.47
N LEU A 155 4.73 16.88 -1.24
CA LEU A 155 4.39 17.63 -0.04
C LEU A 155 5.10 18.99 -0.03
N GLU A 156 6.38 19.04 -0.39
CA GLU A 156 7.17 20.27 -0.46
C GLU A 156 6.65 21.26 -1.52
N ARG A 157 6.20 20.78 -2.68
CA ARG A 157 5.66 21.67 -3.74
C ARG A 157 4.33 22.31 -3.36
N TRP A 158 3.48 21.56 -2.67
CA TRP A 158 2.11 21.98 -2.39
C TRP A 158 2.00 23.00 -1.26
N PHE A 159 2.98 23.04 -0.34
CA PHE A 159 2.82 23.75 0.92
C PHE A 159 3.87 24.84 1.19
N ASP A 160 4.72 25.17 0.21
CA ASP A 160 5.86 26.09 0.45
C ASP A 160 6.68 25.68 1.69
N VAL A 161 6.84 24.40 1.84
CA VAL A 161 7.33 23.67 3.00
C VAL A 161 8.80 23.96 3.31
N ARG A 162 9.55 24.54 2.34
CA ARG A 162 10.98 24.85 2.50
C ARG A 162 11.30 25.72 3.71
N LYS A 163 10.33 26.50 4.17
CA LYS A 163 10.52 27.36 5.36
C LYS A 163 10.10 26.69 6.67
N THR A 164 9.16 25.77 6.66
CA THR A 164 8.51 25.26 7.89
C THR A 164 8.79 23.79 8.14
N LEU A 165 8.99 22.97 7.11
CA LEU A 165 9.18 21.52 7.24
C LEU A 165 10.58 21.01 6.87
N ALA A 166 11.52 21.88 6.54
CA ALA A 166 12.89 21.44 6.32
C ALA A 166 13.40 20.64 7.53
N GLY A 167 13.68 19.35 7.32
CA GLY A 167 14.08 18.41 8.37
C GLY A 167 12.94 17.76 9.16
N LYS A 168 11.67 18.10 8.88
CA LYS A 168 10.50 17.45 9.54
C LYS A 168 9.88 16.31 8.73
N VAL A 169 10.14 16.25 7.42
CA VAL A 169 9.66 15.16 6.57
C VAL A 169 10.68 14.04 6.58
N ILE A 170 10.28 12.88 7.06
CA ILE A 170 11.11 11.68 7.10
C ILE A 170 10.47 10.64 6.19
N VAL A 171 11.26 10.13 5.24
CA VAL A 171 10.83 9.07 4.30
C VAL A 171 11.17 7.72 4.88
N ILE A 172 10.15 6.92 5.16
CA ILE A 172 10.30 5.53 5.60
C ILE A 172 9.40 4.67 4.73
N PRO A 173 9.97 3.82 3.87
CA PRO A 173 9.19 2.93 3.00
C PRO A 173 8.33 1.95 3.83
N ASN A 174 7.17 1.59 3.30
CA ASN A 174 6.42 0.46 3.81
C ASN A 174 7.22 -0.85 3.67
N TRP A 175 6.72 -1.89 4.29
CA TRP A 175 7.38 -3.19 4.36
C TRP A 175 6.40 -4.36 4.17
N ALA A 176 6.94 -5.56 4.19
CA ALA A 176 6.20 -6.80 4.37
C ALA A 176 6.81 -7.62 5.50
N ASP A 177 5.99 -8.49 6.11
CA ASP A 177 6.49 -9.52 7.01
C ASP A 177 7.21 -10.60 6.18
N VAL A 178 8.53 -10.47 6.10
CA VAL A 178 9.41 -11.37 5.32
C VAL A 178 9.59 -12.74 6.00
N GLU A 179 9.24 -12.85 7.28
CA GLU A 179 9.26 -14.11 8.00
C GLU A 179 8.01 -14.94 7.74
N TRP A 180 6.87 -14.29 7.66
CA TRP A 180 5.60 -14.93 7.32
C TRP A 180 5.46 -15.17 5.82
N ILE A 181 5.82 -14.19 4.97
CA ILE A 181 5.81 -14.33 3.52
C ILE A 181 7.19 -14.76 3.04
N ARG A 182 7.32 -16.05 2.76
CA ARG A 182 8.56 -16.63 2.22
C ARG A 182 8.31 -17.25 0.86
N PRO A 183 9.31 -17.24 -0.03
CA PRO A 183 9.24 -17.97 -1.29
C PRO A 183 8.96 -19.45 -1.05
N VAL A 184 7.98 -19.99 -1.76
CA VAL A 184 7.65 -21.41 -1.76
C VAL A 184 7.85 -21.95 -3.16
N ALA A 185 8.64 -23.00 -3.32
CA ALA A 185 8.84 -23.65 -4.61
C ALA A 185 7.51 -24.18 -5.15
N LYS A 186 7.22 -23.98 -6.44
CA LYS A 186 5.92 -24.27 -7.05
C LYS A 186 5.49 -25.74 -6.91
N ASP A 187 6.42 -26.67 -7.00
CA ASP A 187 6.21 -28.11 -6.81
C ASP A 187 5.75 -28.45 -5.38
N LYS A 188 6.13 -27.65 -4.39
CA LYS A 188 5.74 -27.78 -2.98
C LYS A 188 4.57 -26.87 -2.59
N ASN A 189 4.15 -25.97 -3.48
CA ASN A 189 3.13 -24.96 -3.22
C ASN A 189 1.74 -25.53 -3.51
N GLU A 190 0.92 -25.72 -2.47
CA GLU A 190 -0.43 -26.27 -2.60
C GLU A 190 -1.36 -25.38 -3.43
N PHE A 191 -1.21 -24.05 -3.34
CA PHE A 191 -2.00 -23.13 -4.15
C PHE A 191 -1.62 -23.25 -5.63
N ALA A 192 -0.32 -23.34 -5.95
CA ALA A 192 0.14 -23.55 -7.32
C ALA A 192 -0.36 -24.89 -7.91
N ARG A 193 -0.32 -25.97 -7.12
CA ARG A 193 -0.85 -27.28 -7.54
C ARG A 193 -2.35 -27.26 -7.76
N LYS A 194 -3.11 -26.64 -6.84
CA LYS A 194 -4.58 -26.53 -6.92
C LYS A 194 -5.05 -25.85 -8.21
N TYR A 195 -4.30 -24.88 -8.70
CA TYR A 195 -4.64 -24.11 -9.90
C TYR A 195 -3.77 -24.45 -11.11
N ASN A 196 -3.09 -25.61 -11.12
CA ASN A 196 -2.28 -26.13 -12.22
C ASN A 196 -1.18 -25.16 -12.70
N GLN A 197 -0.48 -24.49 -11.73
CA GLN A 197 0.55 -23.51 -12.04
C GLN A 197 1.99 -24.06 -11.95
N THR A 198 2.19 -25.32 -11.59
CA THR A 198 3.51 -25.90 -11.34
C THR A 198 4.42 -25.93 -12.56
N GLY A 199 3.88 -26.06 -13.76
CA GLY A 199 4.64 -26.12 -15.03
C GLY A 199 4.56 -24.85 -15.87
N LYS A 200 3.96 -23.76 -15.38
CA LYS A 200 3.69 -22.54 -16.14
C LYS A 200 4.43 -21.34 -15.56
N LEU A 201 4.78 -20.38 -16.43
CA LEU A 201 5.12 -19.03 -15.99
C LEU A 201 3.84 -18.31 -15.57
N THR A 202 3.68 -18.04 -14.29
CA THR A 202 2.48 -17.39 -13.75
C THR A 202 2.68 -15.89 -13.64
N VAL A 203 1.91 -15.13 -14.43
CA VAL A 203 1.80 -13.66 -14.33
C VAL A 203 0.64 -13.34 -13.41
N MET A 204 0.90 -12.77 -12.25
CA MET A 204 -0.09 -12.60 -11.19
C MET A 204 -0.38 -11.12 -10.91
N TYR A 205 -1.66 -10.78 -10.88
CA TYR A 205 -2.15 -9.56 -10.26
C TYR A 205 -2.96 -9.95 -9.01
N SER A 206 -2.55 -9.49 -7.84
CA SER A 206 -3.28 -9.71 -6.59
C SER A 206 -3.59 -8.38 -5.90
N GLY A 207 -4.87 -8.09 -5.65
CA GLY A 207 -5.30 -6.89 -4.96
C GLY A 207 -6.62 -6.31 -5.42
N ASN A 208 -6.88 -5.06 -5.05
CA ASN A 208 -8.09 -4.33 -5.44
C ASN A 208 -8.11 -4.06 -6.95
N LEU A 209 -9.19 -4.44 -7.63
CA LEU A 209 -9.47 -4.13 -9.04
C LEU A 209 -10.13 -2.75 -9.17
N GLY A 210 -9.44 -1.72 -8.65
CA GLY A 210 -9.94 -0.35 -8.61
C GLY A 210 -9.85 0.37 -9.96
N GLN A 211 -10.52 1.51 -10.05
CA GLN A 211 -10.49 2.37 -11.25
C GLN A 211 -9.09 2.93 -11.54
N THR A 212 -8.24 3.03 -10.54
CA THR A 212 -6.87 3.56 -10.61
C THR A 212 -5.82 2.51 -10.98
N HIS A 213 -6.23 1.37 -11.49
CA HIS A 213 -5.34 0.28 -11.89
C HIS A 213 -5.59 -0.07 -13.36
N ASP A 214 -4.54 -0.11 -14.15
CA ASP A 214 -4.59 -0.51 -15.54
C ASP A 214 -4.70 -2.05 -15.62
N ILE A 215 -5.93 -2.54 -15.58
CA ILE A 215 -6.26 -3.96 -15.74
C ILE A 215 -6.38 -4.31 -17.23
N GLU A 216 -6.68 -3.33 -18.05
CA GLU A 216 -6.89 -3.45 -19.48
C GLU A 216 -5.61 -3.95 -20.19
N THR A 217 -4.44 -3.41 -19.81
CA THR A 217 -3.15 -3.88 -20.35
C THR A 217 -2.86 -5.32 -19.95
N ILE A 218 -3.22 -5.74 -18.73
CA ILE A 218 -3.08 -7.14 -18.30
C ILE A 218 -3.96 -8.06 -19.14
N LEU A 219 -5.22 -7.68 -19.34
CA LEU A 219 -6.18 -8.44 -20.14
C LEU A 219 -5.76 -8.51 -21.61
N GLY A 220 -5.33 -7.39 -22.22
CA GLY A 220 -4.79 -7.36 -23.56
C GLY A 220 -3.59 -8.29 -23.74
N SER A 221 -2.70 -8.35 -22.74
CA SER A 221 -1.55 -9.26 -22.75
C SER A 221 -1.99 -10.73 -22.64
N ALA A 222 -3.00 -11.03 -21.81
CA ALA A 222 -3.55 -12.37 -21.71
C ALA A 222 -4.19 -12.82 -23.03
N THR A 223 -4.93 -11.93 -23.71
CA THR A 223 -5.52 -12.21 -25.03
C THR A 223 -4.44 -12.45 -26.09
N ARG A 224 -3.37 -11.67 -26.12
CA ARG A 224 -2.24 -11.85 -27.07
C ARG A 224 -1.48 -13.16 -26.84
N LEU A 225 -1.38 -13.60 -25.59
CA LEU A 225 -0.66 -14.82 -25.20
C LEU A 225 -1.56 -16.03 -24.99
N LYS A 226 -2.82 -16.01 -25.47
CA LYS A 226 -3.76 -17.10 -25.22
C LYS A 226 -3.34 -18.46 -25.80
N GLU A 227 -2.59 -18.47 -26.91
CA GLU A 227 -2.07 -19.68 -27.55
C GLU A 227 -0.70 -20.11 -26.98
N ASN A 228 -0.16 -19.38 -25.99
CA ASN A 228 1.11 -19.75 -25.36
C ASN A 228 0.87 -20.55 -24.07
N ASP A 229 0.90 -21.86 -24.19
CA ASP A 229 0.67 -22.78 -23.08
C ASP A 229 1.64 -22.64 -21.91
N ALA A 230 2.81 -22.05 -22.13
CA ALA A 230 3.81 -21.85 -21.09
C ALA A 230 3.47 -20.69 -20.14
N VAL A 231 2.59 -19.74 -20.56
CA VAL A 231 2.23 -18.55 -19.79
C VAL A 231 0.79 -18.61 -19.29
N HIS A 232 0.60 -18.33 -18.01
CA HIS A 232 -0.74 -18.27 -17.42
C HIS A 232 -0.91 -17.02 -16.57
N PHE A 233 -2.06 -16.37 -16.71
CA PHE A 233 -2.42 -15.20 -15.95
C PHE A 233 -3.31 -15.56 -14.76
N MET A 234 -3.06 -14.94 -13.60
CA MET A 234 -3.93 -15.04 -12.44
C MET A 234 -4.31 -13.64 -11.95
N ILE A 235 -5.60 -13.34 -11.94
CA ILE A 235 -6.15 -12.09 -11.38
C ILE A 235 -6.95 -12.45 -10.13
N ILE A 236 -6.48 -11.98 -8.97
CA ILE A 236 -7.04 -12.33 -7.67
C ILE A 236 -7.45 -11.05 -6.94
N GLY A 237 -8.75 -10.89 -6.71
CA GLY A 237 -9.26 -9.71 -6.02
C GLY A 237 -10.70 -9.35 -6.35
N GLU A 238 -11.12 -8.22 -5.81
CA GLU A 238 -12.43 -7.62 -5.99
C GLU A 238 -12.28 -6.13 -6.32
N GLY A 239 -13.30 -5.54 -6.93
CA GLY A 239 -13.31 -4.11 -7.21
C GLY A 239 -14.12 -3.74 -8.43
N ALA A 240 -14.07 -2.45 -8.79
CA ALA A 240 -14.92 -1.90 -9.84
C ALA A 240 -14.68 -2.49 -11.24
N LYS A 241 -13.46 -2.99 -11.52
CA LYS A 241 -13.10 -3.59 -12.82
C LYS A 241 -13.27 -5.12 -12.85
N LYS A 242 -13.81 -5.77 -11.81
CA LYS A 242 -14.01 -7.22 -11.81
C LYS A 242 -14.92 -7.70 -12.93
N SER A 243 -16.03 -6.99 -13.15
CA SER A 243 -16.96 -7.32 -14.24
C SER A 243 -16.30 -7.22 -15.63
N LEU A 244 -15.37 -6.29 -15.82
CA LEU A 244 -14.57 -6.18 -17.03
C LEU A 244 -13.71 -7.44 -17.21
N VAL A 245 -13.00 -7.87 -16.17
CA VAL A 245 -12.15 -9.08 -16.20
C VAL A 245 -12.95 -10.32 -16.57
N GLU A 246 -14.09 -10.53 -15.90
CA GLU A 246 -14.97 -11.69 -16.15
C GLU A 246 -15.60 -11.67 -17.54
N LYS A 247 -15.97 -10.46 -18.02
CA LYS A 247 -16.50 -10.27 -19.37
C LYS A 247 -15.45 -10.61 -20.43
N THR A 248 -14.26 -10.00 -20.36
CA THR A 248 -13.18 -10.23 -21.33
C THR A 248 -12.78 -11.71 -21.34
N LYS A 249 -12.64 -12.35 -20.16
CA LYS A 249 -12.35 -13.79 -20.09
C LYS A 249 -13.33 -14.63 -20.89
N ARG A 250 -14.64 -14.33 -20.78
CA ARG A 250 -15.68 -15.09 -21.52
C ARG A 250 -15.68 -14.80 -23.01
N GLU A 251 -15.60 -13.50 -23.38
CA GLU A 251 -15.75 -13.07 -24.77
C GLU A 251 -14.55 -13.49 -25.62
N ASP A 252 -13.34 -13.43 -25.08
CA ASP A 252 -12.11 -13.76 -25.79
C ASP A 252 -11.71 -15.25 -25.61
N GLY A 253 -12.44 -16.01 -24.77
CA GLY A 253 -12.16 -17.42 -24.52
C GLY A 253 -10.78 -17.63 -23.87
N LEU A 254 -10.49 -16.91 -22.78
CA LEU A 254 -9.15 -16.94 -22.17
C LEU A 254 -8.99 -18.12 -21.20
N ASP A 255 -8.56 -19.27 -21.72
CA ASP A 255 -8.21 -20.44 -20.91
C ASP A 255 -6.89 -20.25 -20.15
N ASN A 256 -6.03 -19.33 -20.61
CA ASN A 256 -4.81 -18.94 -19.96
C ASN A 256 -5.01 -17.88 -18.85
N LEU A 257 -6.26 -17.61 -18.42
CA LEU A 257 -6.60 -16.65 -17.36
C LEU A 257 -7.43 -17.30 -16.26
N THR A 258 -6.92 -17.31 -15.03
CA THR A 258 -7.66 -17.65 -13.81
C THR A 258 -8.10 -16.39 -13.08
N VAL A 259 -9.38 -16.29 -12.74
CA VAL A 259 -9.95 -15.17 -11.97
C VAL A 259 -10.49 -15.69 -10.65
N LEU A 260 -10.02 -15.13 -9.55
CA LEU A 260 -10.40 -15.54 -8.19
C LEU A 260 -10.83 -14.31 -7.35
N PRO A 261 -11.76 -14.48 -6.41
CA PRO A 261 -12.05 -13.47 -5.40
C PRO A 261 -10.86 -13.31 -4.43
N PHE A 262 -10.94 -12.35 -3.49
CA PHE A 262 -10.00 -12.30 -2.38
C PHE A 262 -9.94 -13.64 -1.66
N GLN A 263 -8.73 -14.07 -1.37
CA GLN A 263 -8.48 -15.31 -0.66
C GLN A 263 -8.29 -15.05 0.84
N PRO A 264 -8.52 -16.04 1.69
CA PRO A 264 -8.22 -15.95 3.13
C PRO A 264 -6.75 -15.60 3.39
N GLU A 265 -6.50 -14.86 4.46
CA GLU A 265 -5.17 -14.36 4.80
C GLU A 265 -4.13 -15.48 4.98
N ASN A 266 -4.54 -16.59 5.59
CA ASN A 266 -3.67 -17.74 5.86
C ASN A 266 -3.08 -18.40 4.60
N VAL A 267 -3.69 -18.21 3.41
CA VAL A 267 -3.14 -18.74 2.14
C VAL A 267 -2.29 -17.72 1.40
N LEU A 268 -2.20 -16.49 1.90
CA LEU A 268 -1.51 -15.39 1.21
C LEU A 268 -0.04 -15.72 0.85
N PRO A 269 0.79 -16.32 1.73
CA PRO A 269 2.16 -16.67 1.38
C PRO A 269 2.25 -17.65 0.20
N ALA A 270 1.42 -18.70 0.18
CA ALA A 270 1.36 -19.68 -0.90
C ALA A 270 0.82 -19.06 -2.19
N LEU A 271 -0.22 -18.25 -2.08
CA LEU A 271 -0.80 -17.52 -3.20
C LEU A 271 0.24 -16.62 -3.88
N LEU A 272 0.90 -15.74 -3.13
CA LEU A 272 1.88 -14.80 -3.68
C LEU A 272 3.09 -15.53 -4.28
N SER A 273 3.58 -16.58 -3.62
CA SER A 273 4.70 -17.40 -4.12
C SER A 273 4.36 -18.21 -5.39
N THR A 274 3.07 -18.29 -5.77
CA THR A 274 2.65 -18.91 -7.04
C THR A 274 3.00 -18.02 -8.23
N GLY A 275 3.00 -16.69 -8.07
CA GLY A 275 3.34 -15.74 -9.12
C GLY A 275 4.86 -15.69 -9.37
N ASP A 276 5.31 -16.06 -10.58
CA ASP A 276 6.69 -15.82 -10.98
C ASP A 276 6.92 -14.36 -11.29
N LEU A 277 5.93 -13.73 -11.94
CA LEU A 277 5.87 -12.32 -12.27
C LEU A 277 4.68 -11.69 -11.54
N ALA A 278 4.93 -10.73 -10.68
CA ALA A 278 3.88 -9.98 -9.98
C ALA A 278 3.66 -8.62 -10.66
N VAL A 279 2.44 -8.37 -11.13
CA VAL A 279 2.07 -7.10 -11.77
C VAL A 279 1.66 -6.09 -10.71
N ILE A 280 2.41 -4.99 -10.66
CA ILE A 280 2.14 -3.83 -9.82
C ILE A 280 1.64 -2.70 -10.72
N SER A 281 0.33 -2.55 -10.80
CA SER A 281 -0.29 -1.55 -11.66
C SER A 281 -0.60 -0.27 -10.91
N LEU A 282 -0.25 0.85 -11.52
CA LEU A 282 -0.57 2.22 -11.13
C LEU A 282 -0.96 3.01 -12.37
N ASP A 283 -2.06 3.72 -12.31
CA ASP A 283 -2.52 4.59 -13.41
C ASP A 283 -1.66 5.85 -13.52
N LYS A 284 -1.59 6.43 -14.73
CA LYS A 284 -0.84 7.67 -14.99
C LYS A 284 -1.30 8.80 -14.07
N GLY A 285 -0.35 9.48 -13.43
CA GLY A 285 -0.59 10.59 -12.52
C GLY A 285 -0.82 10.19 -11.08
N SER A 286 -0.58 8.93 -10.72
CA SER A 286 -0.51 8.46 -9.33
C SER A 286 0.88 8.65 -8.69
N GLU A 287 1.86 9.07 -9.48
CA GLU A 287 3.25 9.24 -9.08
C GLU A 287 3.33 10.24 -7.92
N GLY A 288 3.99 9.82 -6.84
CA GLY A 288 4.16 10.62 -5.64
C GLY A 288 2.87 10.95 -4.88
N LEU A 289 1.73 10.34 -5.20
CA LEU A 289 0.50 10.47 -4.43
C LEU A 289 0.29 9.29 -3.47
N MET A 290 0.77 8.12 -3.84
CA MET A 290 0.68 6.88 -3.06
C MET A 290 1.75 5.87 -3.48
N VAL A 291 2.03 4.90 -2.60
CA VAL A 291 2.90 3.76 -2.90
C VAL A 291 2.13 2.47 -2.64
N PRO A 292 1.98 1.57 -3.63
CA PRO A 292 1.21 0.35 -3.46
C PRO A 292 1.96 -0.66 -2.58
N SER A 293 1.43 -0.95 -1.40
CA SER A 293 2.02 -1.91 -0.46
C SER A 293 2.19 -3.32 -1.02
N LYS A 294 1.35 -3.71 -2.02
CA LYS A 294 1.49 -5.02 -2.70
C LYS A 294 2.86 -5.23 -3.35
N THR A 295 3.62 -4.17 -3.65
CA THR A 295 4.99 -4.24 -4.12
C THR A 295 5.88 -5.02 -3.14
N TYR A 296 5.83 -4.64 -1.87
CA TYR A 296 6.67 -5.24 -0.82
C TYR A 296 6.28 -6.70 -0.53
N TYR A 297 4.98 -7.00 -0.56
CA TYR A 297 4.47 -8.37 -0.40
C TYR A 297 4.89 -9.29 -1.55
N ALA A 298 4.84 -8.80 -2.80
CA ALA A 298 5.33 -9.54 -3.97
C ALA A 298 6.83 -9.78 -3.91
N MET A 299 7.60 -8.78 -3.49
CA MET A 299 9.05 -8.90 -3.28
C MET A 299 9.37 -9.91 -2.18
N ALA A 300 8.66 -9.88 -1.06
CA ALA A 300 8.83 -10.84 0.03
C ALA A 300 8.56 -12.29 -0.42
N ALA A 301 7.57 -12.50 -1.29
CA ALA A 301 7.27 -13.79 -1.89
C ALA A 301 8.30 -14.26 -2.95
N GLY A 302 9.26 -13.41 -3.30
CA GLY A 302 10.30 -13.71 -4.30
C GLY A 302 9.77 -13.71 -5.73
N SER A 303 8.74 -12.93 -6.05
CA SER A 303 8.29 -12.71 -7.42
C SER A 303 9.16 -11.66 -8.10
N ALA A 304 9.47 -11.83 -9.38
CA ALA A 304 9.97 -10.73 -10.20
C ALA A 304 8.81 -9.76 -10.48
N LEU A 305 9.09 -8.47 -10.58
CA LEU A 305 8.06 -7.44 -10.71
C LEU A 305 7.84 -7.04 -12.18
N ILE A 306 6.58 -6.83 -12.55
CA ILE A 306 6.19 -6.03 -13.70
C ILE A 306 5.55 -4.75 -13.17
N GLY A 307 6.28 -3.65 -13.19
CA GLY A 307 5.74 -2.34 -12.86
C GLY A 307 4.97 -1.79 -14.05
N LEU A 308 3.64 -1.90 -14.02
CA LEU A 308 2.77 -1.27 -15.02
C LEU A 308 2.45 0.14 -14.53
N CYS A 309 3.38 1.07 -14.79
CA CYS A 309 3.40 2.40 -14.19
C CYS A 309 4.29 3.37 -14.98
N ASP A 310 4.25 4.65 -14.63
CA ASP A 310 5.20 5.64 -15.17
C ASP A 310 6.62 5.38 -14.65
N ASN A 311 7.63 5.69 -15.50
CA ASN A 311 9.04 5.53 -15.16
C ASN A 311 9.50 6.38 -13.96
N ASN A 312 8.77 7.44 -13.65
CA ASN A 312 9.05 8.29 -12.48
C ASN A 312 8.31 7.81 -11.22
N SER A 313 7.60 6.70 -11.24
CA SER A 313 6.91 6.17 -10.07
C SER A 313 7.87 5.51 -9.07
N GLU A 314 7.49 5.46 -7.79
CA GLU A 314 8.26 4.74 -6.78
C GLU A 314 8.44 3.25 -7.13
N VAL A 315 7.43 2.63 -7.73
CA VAL A 315 7.50 1.23 -8.19
C VAL A 315 8.60 1.06 -9.24
N ALA A 316 8.69 1.96 -10.22
CA ALA A 316 9.74 1.94 -11.23
C ALA A 316 11.13 2.16 -10.61
N HIS A 317 11.24 3.07 -9.64
CA HIS A 317 12.48 3.30 -8.91
C HIS A 317 12.92 2.07 -8.12
N ILE A 318 12.02 1.38 -7.43
CA ILE A 318 12.31 0.11 -6.72
C ILE A 318 12.81 -0.95 -7.71
N ILE A 319 12.10 -1.15 -8.83
CA ILE A 319 12.47 -2.15 -9.84
C ILE A 319 13.86 -1.89 -10.41
N ASN A 320 14.13 -0.64 -10.80
CA ASN A 320 15.41 -0.26 -11.41
C ASN A 320 16.56 -0.31 -10.40
N ARG A 321 16.38 0.22 -9.19
CA ARG A 321 17.37 0.23 -8.11
C ARG A 321 17.81 -1.18 -7.74
N HIS A 322 16.85 -2.09 -7.59
CA HIS A 322 17.12 -3.44 -7.13
C HIS A 322 17.27 -4.46 -8.27
N LYS A 323 17.09 -4.06 -9.52
CA LYS A 323 17.13 -4.96 -10.70
C LYS A 323 16.27 -6.20 -10.46
N CYS A 324 15.01 -6.00 -10.09
CA CYS A 324 14.09 -7.05 -9.66
C CYS A 324 12.86 -7.23 -10.58
N GLY A 325 12.94 -6.73 -11.82
CA GLY A 325 11.84 -6.83 -12.76
C GLY A 325 11.98 -5.92 -13.98
N ILE A 326 10.85 -5.63 -14.61
CA ILE A 326 10.71 -4.73 -15.75
C ILE A 326 9.67 -3.65 -15.50
N VAL A 327 9.82 -2.50 -16.15
CA VAL A 327 8.83 -1.41 -16.12
C VAL A 327 8.19 -1.30 -17.50
N VAL A 328 6.87 -1.24 -17.52
CA VAL A 328 6.03 -1.13 -18.71
C VAL A 328 5.10 0.06 -18.53
N SER A 329 4.94 0.89 -19.55
CA SER A 329 4.01 2.03 -19.50
C SER A 329 2.55 1.55 -19.45
N PRO A 330 1.66 2.20 -18.70
CA PRO A 330 0.23 1.90 -18.77
C PRO A 330 -0.31 2.04 -20.19
N GLY A 331 -1.07 1.04 -20.67
CA GLY A 331 -1.59 0.94 -22.04
C GLY A 331 -0.65 0.26 -23.03
N ASP A 332 0.60 -0.03 -22.67
CA ASP A 332 1.58 -0.68 -23.57
C ASP A 332 1.49 -2.22 -23.48
N VAL A 333 0.49 -2.77 -24.15
CA VAL A 333 0.27 -4.22 -24.25
C VAL A 333 1.45 -4.93 -24.91
N ASP A 334 2.00 -4.35 -25.99
CA ASP A 334 3.11 -4.96 -26.74
C ASP A 334 4.38 -5.02 -25.89
N GLY A 335 4.69 -3.95 -25.15
CA GLY A 335 5.80 -3.91 -24.20
C GLY A 335 5.66 -4.96 -23.09
N MET A 336 4.44 -5.12 -22.54
CA MET A 336 4.18 -6.14 -21.52
C MET A 336 4.32 -7.56 -22.08
N VAL A 337 3.76 -7.84 -23.25
CA VAL A 337 3.87 -9.14 -23.93
C VAL A 337 5.33 -9.49 -24.23
N ASN A 338 6.09 -8.56 -24.82
CA ASN A 338 7.49 -8.76 -25.14
C ASN A 338 8.33 -9.06 -23.88
N GLY A 339 8.09 -8.30 -22.80
CA GLY A 339 8.76 -8.53 -21.52
C GLY A 339 8.44 -9.88 -20.90
N ILE A 340 7.19 -10.35 -20.97
CA ILE A 340 6.79 -11.68 -20.48
C ILE A 340 7.44 -12.79 -21.32
N VAL A 341 7.43 -12.67 -22.64
CA VAL A 341 8.03 -13.67 -23.55
C VAL A 341 9.53 -13.76 -23.34
N ASP A 342 10.23 -12.62 -23.23
CA ASP A 342 11.66 -12.56 -22.93
C ASP A 342 12.01 -13.30 -21.63
N LEU A 343 11.26 -12.99 -20.55
CA LEU A 343 11.47 -13.64 -19.25
C LEU A 343 11.02 -15.11 -19.22
N SER A 344 10.08 -15.51 -20.06
CA SER A 344 9.70 -16.92 -20.24
C SER A 344 10.82 -17.73 -20.90
N GLY A 345 11.52 -17.12 -21.85
CA GLY A 345 12.66 -17.73 -22.57
C GLY A 345 13.96 -17.72 -21.78
N ASP A 346 14.19 -16.72 -20.93
CA ASP A 346 15.41 -16.56 -20.12
C ASP A 346 15.16 -16.86 -18.64
N LYS A 347 15.19 -18.14 -18.29
CA LYS A 347 15.00 -18.59 -16.90
C LYS A 347 16.08 -18.08 -15.94
N ALA A 348 17.30 -17.83 -16.43
CA ALA A 348 18.40 -17.32 -15.60
C ALA A 348 18.13 -15.88 -15.19
N LYS A 349 17.73 -15.02 -16.13
CA LYS A 349 17.34 -13.63 -15.90
C LYS A 349 16.12 -13.54 -14.97
N LEU A 350 15.10 -14.35 -15.21
CA LEU A 350 13.91 -14.40 -14.34
C LEU A 350 14.30 -14.77 -12.90
N ASN A 351 15.11 -15.83 -12.74
CA ASN A 351 15.57 -16.25 -11.41
C ASN A 351 16.41 -15.17 -10.73
N GLN A 352 17.29 -14.48 -11.47
CA GLN A 352 18.06 -13.36 -10.91
C GLN A 352 17.15 -12.24 -10.40
N TYR A 353 16.12 -11.86 -11.16
CA TYR A 353 15.15 -10.86 -10.72
C TYR A 353 14.39 -11.29 -9.47
N ARG A 354 14.00 -12.56 -9.38
CA ARG A 354 13.34 -13.13 -8.20
C ARG A 354 14.21 -13.12 -6.95
N VAL A 355 15.48 -13.49 -7.09
CA VAL A 355 16.47 -13.45 -6.00
C VAL A 355 16.70 -12.00 -5.55
N ASN A 356 16.86 -11.09 -6.48
CA ASN A 356 17.04 -9.66 -6.20
C ASN A 356 15.82 -9.08 -5.48
N SER A 357 14.63 -9.44 -5.93
CA SER A 357 13.36 -9.03 -5.33
C SER A 357 13.29 -9.45 -3.86
N ARG A 358 13.53 -10.73 -3.58
CA ARG A 358 13.54 -11.26 -2.20
C ARG A 358 14.62 -10.61 -1.33
N SER A 359 15.85 -10.51 -1.84
CA SER A 359 16.96 -9.86 -1.10
C SER A 359 16.66 -8.39 -0.76
N ALA A 360 16.03 -7.67 -1.69
CA ALA A 360 15.64 -6.30 -1.44
C ALA A 360 14.53 -6.19 -0.38
N ALA A 361 13.53 -7.09 -0.39
CA ALA A 361 12.50 -7.14 0.64
C ALA A 361 13.11 -7.36 2.03
N GLU A 362 14.01 -8.31 2.18
CA GLU A 362 14.67 -8.62 3.46
C GLU A 362 15.51 -7.47 3.99
N LYS A 363 16.26 -6.79 3.10
CA LYS A 363 17.22 -5.77 3.51
C LYS A 363 16.62 -4.38 3.69
N PHE A 364 15.62 -4.01 2.88
CA PHE A 364 15.14 -2.63 2.78
C PHE A 364 13.65 -2.45 3.05
N TYR A 365 12.87 -3.55 2.97
CA TYR A 365 11.40 -3.47 3.05
C TYR A 365 10.84 -4.55 3.97
N SER A 366 11.49 -4.76 5.10
CA SER A 366 11.06 -5.65 6.19
C SER A 366 10.58 -4.84 7.40
N ARG A 367 9.99 -5.52 8.39
CA ARG A 367 9.56 -4.91 9.66
C ARG A 367 10.68 -4.11 10.36
N ASN A 368 11.96 -4.37 10.02
CA ASN A 368 13.08 -3.58 10.55
C ASN A 368 12.95 -2.08 10.23
N ASN A 369 12.15 -1.69 9.23
CA ASN A 369 11.87 -0.28 8.94
C ASN A 369 11.16 0.43 10.10
N THR A 370 10.50 -0.29 11.01
CA THR A 370 9.89 0.31 12.22
C THR A 370 10.94 0.96 13.12
N SER A 371 12.17 0.44 13.15
CA SER A 371 13.27 1.04 13.93
C SER A 371 13.55 2.49 13.56
N GLN A 372 13.38 2.85 12.29
CA GLN A 372 13.57 4.24 11.83
C GLN A 372 12.50 5.18 12.41
N TYR A 373 11.26 4.68 12.61
CA TYR A 373 10.23 5.44 13.34
C TYR A 373 10.61 5.60 14.81
N LEU A 374 11.07 4.53 15.45
CA LEU A 374 11.49 4.57 16.87
C LEU A 374 12.64 5.55 17.06
N GLU A 375 13.65 5.53 16.19
CA GLU A 375 14.76 6.47 16.20
C GLU A 375 14.28 7.92 16.06
N ALA A 376 13.42 8.19 15.06
CA ALA A 376 12.87 9.52 14.86
C ALA A 376 12.03 9.99 16.05
N LEU A 377 11.24 9.11 16.66
CA LEU A 377 10.44 9.44 17.83
C LEU A 377 11.30 9.69 19.08
N SER A 378 12.40 8.97 19.26
CA SER A 378 13.32 9.16 20.38
C SER A 378 13.99 10.54 20.39
N THR A 379 14.17 11.15 19.21
CA THR A 379 14.69 12.52 19.10
C THR A 379 13.72 13.59 19.59
N LEU A 380 12.44 13.25 19.72
CA LEU A 380 11.40 14.14 20.23
C LEU A 380 11.38 14.20 21.76
N ALA A 381 12.52 14.17 22.42
CA ALA A 381 12.72 14.04 23.87
C ALA A 381 11.98 15.04 24.77
N PRO A 382 11.90 14.78 26.08
CA PRO A 382 11.32 13.60 26.70
C PRO A 382 9.80 13.64 26.69
N LEU A 383 9.19 12.47 26.43
CA LEU A 383 7.73 12.28 26.46
C LEU A 383 7.24 12.24 27.90
#